data_10154f7b78f3792cb880d1a0aa1bcc64
#
_entry.id   10154f7b78f3792cb880d1a0aa1bcc64
#
_cell.length_a   1.000
_cell.length_b   1.000
_cell.length_c   1.000
_cell.angle_alpha   90.00
_cell.angle_beta   90.00
_cell.angle_gamma   90.00
#
_symmetry.space_group_name_H-M   'P 1'
#
loop_
_entity.id
_entity.type
_entity.pdbx_description
1 polymer ?
#
loop_
_entity_poly.entity_id
_entity_poly.type
_entity_poly.pdbx_seq_one_letter_code
_entity_poly.pdbx_strand_id
1 'polypeptide(L)'
;MAAIPWRPFNLRGIKMKGLLSLLIFSMVLPAHAGIVIYGTRIIYPAENKEVMVQLMNQGNRSSLLQAWIDDGDTSLPPEKIQVPFMLTPPVAKIGANSGQQVKIKIMPNKLPTNKESIFYLNVLDIPPNSPEQEGKNALKFAMQNRIKLFYRPAGIAPVNKATFKKLLVNRSGNGLVIKNDSANWVTISDVKANNVKVNYEIIMIAPLESQSVNVKSNNANNWYLTIIDDHGNYISDKI
;
A
#
# COMPACT_ATOMS: atom_id res chain seq x y z
N MET A 1 -63.55 -36.87 15.55
CA MET A 1 -62.44 -35.99 15.91
C MET A 1 -61.23 -36.84 16.23
N ALA A 2 -60.26 -36.92 15.28
CA ALA A 2 -59.05 -37.72 15.45
C ALA A 2 -57.92 -36.81 15.96
N ALA A 3 -57.37 -37.13 17.12
CA ALA A 3 -56.28 -36.43 17.76
C ALA A 3 -54.95 -36.72 16.99
N ILE A 4 -54.27 -35.70 16.54
CA ILE A 4 -52.94 -35.78 15.92
C ILE A 4 -51.92 -36.00 17.03
N PRO A 5 -51.11 -37.08 17.00
CA PRO A 5 -50.09 -37.29 18.01
C PRO A 5 -48.90 -36.33 17.85
N TRP A 6 -48.61 -35.61 18.90
CA TRP A 6 -47.40 -34.78 19.03
C TRP A 6 -46.15 -35.67 18.97
N ARG A 7 -45.28 -35.47 17.95
CA ARG A 7 -43.97 -36.13 17.91
C ARG A 7 -42.91 -35.21 18.53
N PRO A 8 -42.19 -35.66 19.56
CA PRO A 8 -41.11 -34.87 20.14
C PRO A 8 -39.95 -34.75 19.12
N PHE A 9 -39.43 -33.53 18.95
CA PHE A 9 -38.30 -33.21 18.08
C PHE A 9 -37.05 -33.89 18.66
N ASN A 10 -36.49 -34.84 17.95
CA ASN A 10 -35.39 -35.68 18.43
C ASN A 10 -34.04 -35.00 18.14
N LEU A 11 -33.47 -34.27 19.13
CA LEU A 11 -32.18 -33.56 19.06
C LEU A 11 -30.94 -34.46 19.11
N ARG A 12 -31.11 -35.81 19.01
CA ARG A 12 -30.02 -36.79 19.16
C ARG A 12 -29.12 -36.97 17.92
N GLY A 13 -29.01 -36.01 17.00
CA GLY A 13 -28.23 -36.18 15.76
C GLY A 13 -27.21 -35.11 15.45
N ILE A 14 -27.12 -34.05 16.24
CA ILE A 14 -26.13 -33.00 15.99
C ILE A 14 -24.79 -33.44 16.56
N LYS A 15 -23.92 -33.96 15.68
CA LYS A 15 -22.55 -34.33 16.08
C LYS A 15 -21.87 -33.08 16.64
N MET A 16 -21.25 -33.22 17.82
CA MET A 16 -20.55 -32.15 18.57
C MET A 16 -19.60 -31.32 17.70
N LYS A 17 -19.04 -31.93 16.63
CA LYS A 17 -18.23 -31.23 15.59
C LYS A 17 -19.02 -30.20 14.80
N GLY A 18 -20.31 -30.42 14.51
CA GLY A 18 -21.16 -29.46 13.80
C GLY A 18 -21.54 -28.25 14.68
N LEU A 19 -21.77 -28.49 15.99
CA LEU A 19 -22.08 -27.42 16.94
C LEU A 19 -20.85 -26.54 17.17
N LEU A 20 -19.63 -27.12 17.22
CA LEU A 20 -18.37 -26.40 17.34
C LEU A 20 -18.08 -25.56 16.08
N SER A 21 -18.38 -26.07 14.88
CA SER A 21 -18.23 -25.31 13.62
C SER A 21 -19.21 -24.15 13.54
N LEU A 22 -20.43 -24.29 14.04
CA LEU A 22 -21.43 -23.23 14.06
C LEU A 22 -21.04 -22.11 15.06
N LEU A 23 -20.44 -22.48 16.19
CA LEU A 23 -19.95 -21.52 17.19
C LEU A 23 -18.75 -20.70 16.68
N ILE A 24 -17.85 -21.30 15.89
CA ILE A 24 -16.70 -20.61 15.28
C ILE A 24 -17.15 -19.64 14.19
N PHE A 25 -18.18 -19.99 13.42
CA PHE A 25 -18.73 -19.14 12.36
C PHE A 25 -19.46 -17.89 12.91
N SER A 26 -19.98 -17.94 14.14
CA SER A 26 -20.66 -16.79 14.77
C SER A 26 -19.72 -15.75 15.41
N MET A 27 -18.40 -16.00 15.45
CA MET A 27 -17.40 -15.08 16.02
C MET A 27 -16.73 -14.15 14.99
N VAL A 28 -17.30 -13.98 13.79
CA VAL A 28 -16.81 -12.98 12.82
C VAL A 28 -17.20 -11.58 13.33
N LEU A 29 -16.34 -10.99 14.13
CA LEU A 29 -16.49 -9.59 14.55
C LEU A 29 -16.22 -8.69 13.33
N PRO A 30 -17.05 -7.68 13.07
CA PRO A 30 -16.79 -6.71 12.01
C PRO A 30 -15.49 -5.96 12.32
N ALA A 31 -14.49 -6.10 11.44
CA ALA A 31 -13.29 -5.29 11.48
C ALA A 31 -13.65 -3.90 10.98
N HIS A 32 -13.57 -2.89 11.83
CA HIS A 32 -13.76 -1.50 11.42
C HIS A 32 -12.42 -0.97 10.87
N ALA A 33 -12.40 -0.70 9.57
CA ALA A 33 -11.31 0.05 8.96
C ALA A 33 -11.55 1.55 9.20
N GLY A 34 -10.48 2.30 9.43
CA GLY A 34 -10.51 3.75 9.48
C GLY A 34 -10.43 4.39 8.09
N ILE A 35 -9.56 5.41 7.91
CA ILE A 35 -9.37 6.07 6.63
C ILE A 35 -8.52 5.18 5.70
N VAL A 36 -9.07 4.83 4.54
CA VAL A 36 -8.42 4.03 3.49
C VAL A 36 -8.05 4.92 2.32
N ILE A 37 -6.86 4.71 1.74
CA ILE A 37 -6.40 5.37 0.52
C ILE A 37 -6.73 4.48 -0.67
N TYR A 38 -7.41 5.02 -1.70
CA TYR A 38 -7.62 4.30 -2.95
C TYR A 38 -6.35 4.34 -3.80
N GLY A 39 -5.67 3.19 -3.88
CA GLY A 39 -4.40 2.99 -4.57
C GLY A 39 -3.24 2.69 -3.63
N THR A 40 -2.20 2.07 -4.18
CA THR A 40 -0.99 1.69 -3.45
C THR A 40 0.18 2.65 -3.71
N ARG A 41 0.03 3.53 -4.69
CA ARG A 41 0.99 4.55 -5.12
C ARG A 41 0.31 5.68 -5.86
N ILE A 42 1.01 6.78 -6.00
CA ILE A 42 0.58 7.94 -6.77
C ILE A 42 1.61 8.18 -7.86
N ILE A 43 1.15 8.30 -9.11
CA ILE A 43 1.96 8.84 -10.20
C ILE A 43 1.54 10.28 -10.41
N TYR A 44 2.50 11.19 -10.33
CA TYR A 44 2.30 12.61 -10.61
C TYR A 44 3.00 12.96 -11.94
N PRO A 45 2.30 12.97 -13.09
CA PRO A 45 2.87 13.43 -14.35
C PRO A 45 3.19 14.92 -14.28
N ALA A 46 4.38 15.31 -14.75
CA ALA A 46 4.85 16.71 -14.70
C ALA A 46 3.95 17.68 -15.49
N GLU A 47 3.23 17.16 -16.49
CA GLU A 47 2.29 17.96 -17.30
C GLU A 47 1.00 18.29 -16.54
N ASN A 48 0.69 17.57 -15.48
CA ASN A 48 -0.52 17.78 -14.72
C ASN A 48 -0.37 18.95 -13.75
N LYS A 49 -1.37 19.84 -13.71
CA LYS A 49 -1.40 20.94 -12.75
C LYS A 49 -1.64 20.45 -11.31
N GLU A 50 -2.40 19.36 -11.17
CA GLU A 50 -2.73 18.73 -9.89
C GLU A 50 -3.07 17.26 -10.09
N VAL A 51 -2.92 16.48 -9.02
CA VAL A 51 -3.36 15.08 -8.94
C VAL A 51 -4.25 14.93 -7.73
N MET A 52 -5.33 14.16 -7.86
CA MET A 52 -6.29 13.91 -6.78
C MET A 52 -6.08 12.53 -6.18
N VAL A 53 -6.09 12.46 -4.86
CA VAL A 53 -6.07 11.20 -4.11
C VAL A 53 -7.42 11.05 -3.41
N GLN A 54 -8.09 9.94 -3.68
CA GLN A 54 -9.36 9.60 -3.05
C GLN A 54 -9.10 8.85 -1.74
N LEU A 55 -9.70 9.35 -0.68
CA LEU A 55 -9.73 8.73 0.64
C LEU A 55 -11.17 8.35 0.99
N MET A 56 -11.33 7.33 1.82
CA MET A 56 -12.65 6.89 2.31
C MET A 56 -12.54 6.52 3.79
N ASN A 57 -13.34 7.14 4.62
CA ASN A 57 -13.54 6.68 5.99
C ASN A 57 -14.55 5.53 5.98
N GLN A 58 -14.06 4.30 6.13
CA GLN A 58 -14.89 3.09 6.22
C GLN A 58 -15.33 2.79 7.67
N GLY A 59 -14.98 3.65 8.61
CA GLY A 59 -15.40 3.56 10.00
C GLY A 59 -16.84 4.03 10.21
N ASN A 60 -17.42 3.64 11.31
CA ASN A 60 -18.79 4.01 11.73
C ASN A 60 -18.86 5.36 12.49
N ARG A 61 -17.73 6.05 12.66
CA ARG A 61 -17.61 7.37 13.27
C ARG A 61 -16.79 8.31 12.41
N SER A 62 -17.00 9.63 12.57
CA SER A 62 -16.16 10.60 11.89
C SER A 62 -14.71 10.53 12.40
N SER A 63 -13.75 10.77 11.52
CA SER A 63 -12.33 10.79 11.87
C SER A 63 -11.67 12.08 11.41
N LEU A 64 -10.60 12.52 12.08
CA LEU A 64 -9.78 13.63 11.64
C LEU A 64 -8.64 13.09 10.78
N LEU A 65 -8.60 13.54 9.54
CA LEU A 65 -7.51 13.34 8.60
C LEU A 65 -6.44 14.41 8.84
N GLN A 66 -5.18 14.01 8.91
CA GLN A 66 -4.03 14.87 8.65
C GLN A 66 -3.18 14.23 7.55
N ALA A 67 -2.82 15.01 6.52
CA ALA A 67 -2.02 14.52 5.40
C ALA A 67 -0.84 15.44 5.12
N TRP A 68 0.31 14.84 4.78
CA TRP A 68 1.53 15.57 4.36
C TRP A 68 2.34 14.71 3.39
N ILE A 69 3.29 15.35 2.70
CA ILE A 69 4.24 14.66 1.82
C ILE A 69 5.64 14.84 2.38
N ASP A 70 6.44 13.76 2.41
CA ASP A 70 7.86 13.77 2.76
C ASP A 70 8.75 13.27 1.60
N ASP A 71 10.06 13.50 1.71
CA ASP A 71 11.10 13.09 0.76
C ASP A 71 11.78 11.76 1.12
N GLY A 72 11.28 11.07 2.14
CA GLY A 72 11.84 9.81 2.64
C GLY A 72 12.40 9.89 4.05
N ASP A 73 12.73 11.08 4.55
CA ASP A 73 13.15 11.28 5.92
C ASP A 73 11.94 11.28 6.87
N THR A 74 11.77 10.18 7.59
CA THR A 74 10.67 10.01 8.56
C THR A 74 10.99 10.57 9.94
N SER A 75 12.20 11.09 10.16
CA SER A 75 12.62 11.68 11.45
C SER A 75 12.12 13.12 11.62
N LEU A 76 11.80 13.80 10.52
CA LEU A 76 11.33 15.17 10.54
C LEU A 76 9.84 15.25 10.83
N PRO A 77 9.41 16.13 11.72
CA PRO A 77 7.99 16.41 11.92
C PRO A 77 7.42 17.17 10.71
N PRO A 78 6.12 17.00 10.39
CA PRO A 78 5.51 17.50 9.16
C PRO A 78 5.75 18.98 8.86
N GLU A 79 5.82 19.83 9.88
CA GLU A 79 6.04 21.27 9.78
C GLU A 79 7.46 21.68 9.38
N LYS A 80 8.43 20.77 9.45
CA LYS A 80 9.83 20.98 9.05
C LYS A 80 10.18 20.41 7.68
N ILE A 81 9.27 19.66 7.09
CA ILE A 81 9.49 19.01 5.79
C ILE A 81 9.42 20.05 4.68
N GLN A 82 10.42 20.05 3.79
CA GLN A 82 10.48 20.93 2.64
C GLN A 82 10.42 20.11 1.34
N VAL A 83 9.24 20.02 0.77
CA VAL A 83 8.98 19.34 -0.50
C VAL A 83 8.25 20.28 -1.46
N PRO A 84 8.40 20.13 -2.77
CA PRO A 84 7.76 21.02 -3.75
C PRO A 84 6.29 20.65 -4.00
N PHE A 85 5.56 20.23 -2.97
CA PHE A 85 4.16 19.85 -3.08
C PHE A 85 3.31 20.55 -2.03
N MET A 86 2.11 20.93 -2.44
CA MET A 86 1.08 21.46 -1.56
C MET A 86 -0.13 20.53 -1.59
N LEU A 87 -0.66 20.22 -0.42
CA LEU A 87 -1.89 19.44 -0.23
C LEU A 87 -3.07 20.34 0.06
N THR A 88 -4.24 19.99 -0.46
CA THR A 88 -5.49 20.70 -0.16
C THR A 88 -6.66 19.72 -0.10
N PRO A 89 -7.37 19.61 1.03
CA PRO A 89 -6.99 20.14 2.37
C PRO A 89 -5.92 19.25 3.02
N PRO A 90 -4.96 19.81 3.81
CA PRO A 90 -3.99 19.03 4.58
C PRO A 90 -4.60 18.44 5.86
N VAL A 91 -5.67 19.03 6.36
CA VAL A 91 -6.44 18.54 7.49
C VAL A 91 -7.93 18.60 7.15
N ALA A 92 -8.66 17.53 7.46
CA ALA A 92 -10.10 17.46 7.22
C ALA A 92 -10.79 16.52 8.22
N LYS A 93 -12.04 16.82 8.56
CA LYS A 93 -12.92 15.88 9.25
C LYS A 93 -13.71 15.09 8.22
N ILE A 94 -13.53 13.77 8.21
CA ILE A 94 -14.24 12.88 7.30
C ILE A 94 -15.34 12.17 8.09
N GLY A 95 -16.59 12.31 7.65
CA GLY A 95 -17.74 11.65 8.26
C GLY A 95 -17.65 10.12 8.16
N ALA A 96 -18.44 9.42 8.96
CA ALA A 96 -18.59 7.97 8.84
C ALA A 96 -19.06 7.59 7.43
N ASN A 97 -18.47 6.55 6.86
CA ASN A 97 -18.78 6.04 5.50
C ASN A 97 -18.75 7.13 4.42
N SER A 98 -17.87 8.12 4.57
CA SER A 98 -17.77 9.27 3.67
C SER A 98 -16.40 9.37 3.02
N GLY A 99 -16.37 9.87 1.78
CA GLY A 99 -15.15 10.10 1.03
C GLY A 99 -14.58 11.50 1.23
N GLN A 100 -13.28 11.64 1.00
CA GLN A 100 -12.55 12.90 0.93
C GLN A 100 -11.54 12.85 -0.21
N GLN A 101 -11.53 13.88 -1.05
CA GLN A 101 -10.46 14.07 -2.02
C GLN A 101 -9.39 15.00 -1.44
N VAL A 102 -8.13 14.62 -1.60
CA VAL A 102 -6.98 15.46 -1.30
C VAL A 102 -6.29 15.77 -2.62
N LYS A 103 -6.16 17.04 -2.94
CA LYS A 103 -5.43 17.52 -4.11
C LYS A 103 -3.96 17.68 -3.78
N ILE A 104 -3.11 17.21 -4.65
CA ILE A 104 -1.67 17.41 -4.62
C ILE A 104 -1.34 18.36 -5.77
N LYS A 105 -0.73 19.50 -5.48
CA LYS A 105 -0.27 20.47 -6.46
C LYS A 105 1.22 20.63 -6.35
N ILE A 106 1.92 20.58 -7.48
CA ILE A 106 3.36 20.89 -7.52
C ILE A 106 3.59 22.38 -7.51
N MET A 107 4.60 22.78 -6.74
CA MET A 107 5.09 24.16 -6.67
C MET A 107 6.36 24.29 -7.56
N PRO A 108 6.81 25.52 -7.89
CA PRO A 108 8.07 25.72 -8.60
C PRO A 108 9.20 24.94 -7.94
N ASN A 109 9.97 24.19 -8.73
CA ASN A 109 10.95 23.26 -8.21
C ASN A 109 12.16 23.11 -9.15
N LYS A 110 13.18 22.39 -8.67
CA LYS A 110 14.40 22.04 -9.41
C LYS A 110 14.57 20.50 -9.49
N LEU A 111 13.47 19.76 -9.52
CA LEU A 111 13.53 18.30 -9.66
C LEU A 111 14.13 17.89 -11.00
N PRO A 112 14.81 16.72 -11.08
CA PRO A 112 15.34 16.20 -12.35
C PRO A 112 14.24 16.11 -13.42
N THR A 113 14.59 16.45 -14.66
CA THR A 113 13.68 16.40 -15.82
C THR A 113 13.86 15.14 -16.66
N ASN A 114 14.88 14.32 -16.38
CA ASN A 114 15.26 13.13 -17.14
C ASN A 114 15.01 11.80 -16.41
N LYS A 115 14.56 11.86 -15.15
CA LYS A 115 14.26 10.68 -14.33
C LYS A 115 13.21 11.00 -13.28
N GLU A 116 12.50 9.97 -12.80
CA GLU A 116 11.53 10.10 -11.72
C GLU A 116 12.19 10.52 -10.39
N SER A 117 11.44 11.31 -9.63
CA SER A 117 11.73 11.59 -8.22
C SER A 117 10.70 10.91 -7.35
N ILE A 118 11.11 10.41 -6.17
CA ILE A 118 10.23 9.74 -5.21
C ILE A 118 9.98 10.62 -4.00
N PHE A 119 8.73 10.60 -3.57
CA PHE A 119 8.20 11.20 -2.35
C PHE A 119 7.20 10.25 -1.71
N TYR A 120 6.66 10.61 -0.57
CA TYR A 120 5.72 9.77 0.15
C TYR A 120 4.55 10.61 0.68
N LEU A 121 3.33 10.20 0.32
CA LEU A 121 2.12 10.74 0.94
C LEU A 121 1.86 9.99 2.23
N ASN A 122 1.73 10.74 3.32
CA ASN A 122 1.32 10.26 4.63
C ASN A 122 -0.13 10.69 4.88
N VAL A 123 -0.90 9.78 5.44
CA VAL A 123 -2.30 9.96 5.83
C VAL A 123 -2.44 9.44 7.25
N LEU A 124 -2.59 10.35 8.20
CA LEU A 124 -2.82 10.05 9.61
C LEU A 124 -4.32 10.11 9.89
N ASP A 125 -4.85 9.02 10.37
CA ASP A 125 -6.22 8.85 10.82
C ASP A 125 -6.26 8.99 12.34
N ILE A 126 -6.94 10.04 12.82
CA ILE A 126 -7.09 10.34 14.25
C ILE A 126 -8.56 10.12 14.61
N PRO A 127 -8.90 9.02 15.27
CA PRO A 127 -10.26 8.74 15.68
C PRO A 127 -10.76 9.73 16.75
N PRO A 128 -12.06 10.03 16.81
CA PRO A 128 -12.63 10.92 17.82
C PRO A 128 -12.49 10.33 19.23
N ASN A 129 -12.59 11.17 20.23
CA ASN A 129 -12.79 10.69 21.59
C ASN A 129 -14.14 10.00 21.70
N SER A 130 -14.18 8.86 22.37
CA SER A 130 -15.44 8.20 22.66
C SER A 130 -16.07 8.86 23.88
N PRO A 131 -17.37 9.26 23.84
CA PRO A 131 -18.06 9.79 25.02
C PRO A 131 -18.02 8.83 26.23
N GLU A 132 -17.98 7.52 25.97
CA GLU A 132 -17.90 6.48 26.99
C GLU A 132 -16.54 6.40 27.70
N GLN A 133 -15.52 7.07 27.13
CA GLN A 133 -14.15 7.12 27.64
C GLN A 133 -13.83 8.44 28.35
N GLU A 134 -14.78 9.37 28.40
CA GLU A 134 -14.60 10.65 29.06
C GLU A 134 -14.41 10.42 30.58
N GLY A 135 -13.29 10.95 31.12
CA GLY A 135 -12.91 10.74 32.53
C GLY A 135 -12.33 9.37 32.87
N LYS A 136 -12.09 8.47 31.89
CA LYS A 136 -11.47 7.16 32.10
C LYS A 136 -10.09 7.07 31.45
N ASN A 137 -9.23 6.20 31.97
CA ASN A 137 -7.97 5.87 31.31
C ASN A 137 -8.28 5.08 30.03
N ALA A 138 -8.14 5.73 28.87
CA ALA A 138 -8.40 5.13 27.58
C ALA A 138 -7.14 5.14 26.71
N LEU A 139 -6.87 4.03 26.01
CA LEU A 139 -5.83 3.95 25.00
C LEU A 139 -6.42 4.35 23.65
N LYS A 140 -5.80 5.34 23.00
CA LYS A 140 -6.21 5.83 21.69
C LYS A 140 -5.11 5.51 20.67
N PHE A 141 -5.48 4.86 19.57
CA PHE A 141 -4.59 4.57 18.45
C PHE A 141 -4.90 5.51 17.30
N ALA A 142 -3.89 6.21 16.81
CA ALA A 142 -3.92 6.87 15.51
C ALA A 142 -3.17 6.00 14.51
N MET A 143 -3.73 5.82 13.31
CA MET A 143 -3.13 5.00 12.26
C MET A 143 -2.56 5.88 11.16
N GLN A 144 -1.29 5.65 10.81
CA GLN A 144 -0.65 6.33 9.68
C GLN A 144 -0.47 5.36 8.53
N ASN A 145 -1.04 5.72 7.37
CA ASN A 145 -0.80 5.09 6.10
C ASN A 145 0.20 5.91 5.31
N ARG A 146 1.21 5.27 4.72
CA ARG A 146 2.24 5.92 3.92
C ARG A 146 2.36 5.23 2.58
N ILE A 147 2.12 5.98 1.48
CA ILE A 147 2.23 5.46 0.11
C ILE A 147 3.21 6.29 -0.71
N LYS A 148 3.80 5.66 -1.72
CA LYS A 148 4.79 6.29 -2.61
C LYS A 148 4.12 7.27 -3.56
N LEU A 149 4.78 8.41 -3.80
CA LEU A 149 4.44 9.38 -4.82
C LEU A 149 5.64 9.51 -5.76
N PHE A 150 5.44 9.20 -7.04
CA PHE A 150 6.44 9.32 -8.08
C PHE A 150 6.13 10.55 -8.92
N TYR A 151 6.99 11.56 -8.84
CA TYR A 151 6.96 12.68 -9.77
C TYR A 151 7.64 12.23 -11.07
N ARG A 152 6.87 12.21 -12.14
CA ARG A 152 7.30 11.72 -13.46
C ARG A 152 7.42 12.86 -14.43
N PRO A 153 8.64 13.23 -14.88
CA PRO A 153 8.86 14.16 -15.96
C PRO A 153 8.21 13.73 -17.28
N ALA A 154 7.90 14.70 -18.13
CA ALA A 154 7.37 14.47 -19.45
C ALA A 154 8.27 13.55 -20.30
N GLY A 155 7.67 12.69 -21.12
CA GLY A 155 8.38 11.76 -21.99
C GLY A 155 8.91 10.48 -21.33
N ILE A 156 8.76 10.32 -20.01
CA ILE A 156 9.10 9.07 -19.34
C ILE A 156 7.91 8.10 -19.42
N ALA A 157 8.14 6.94 -20.04
CA ALA A 157 7.15 5.90 -20.21
C ALA A 157 6.68 5.31 -18.85
N PRO A 158 5.44 4.81 -18.76
CA PRO A 158 4.95 4.15 -17.55
C PRO A 158 5.68 2.84 -17.28
N VAL A 159 5.72 2.44 -16.00
CA VAL A 159 6.23 1.12 -15.59
C VAL A 159 5.24 0.05 -16.05
N ASN A 160 5.70 -0.84 -16.93
CA ASN A 160 4.92 -1.92 -17.48
C ASN A 160 5.83 -3.10 -17.90
N LYS A 161 5.31 -4.05 -18.66
CA LYS A 161 6.06 -5.21 -19.12
C LYS A 161 7.33 -4.84 -19.93
N ALA A 162 7.33 -3.72 -20.65
CA ALA A 162 8.51 -3.28 -21.40
C ALA A 162 9.67 -2.86 -20.49
N THR A 163 9.39 -2.51 -19.21
CA THR A 163 10.40 -2.13 -18.22
C THR A 163 11.40 -3.27 -17.96
N PHE A 164 10.98 -4.55 -18.07
CA PHE A 164 11.89 -5.69 -17.88
C PHE A 164 13.08 -5.66 -18.83
N LYS A 165 12.94 -5.14 -20.05
CA LYS A 165 14.04 -5.00 -21.02
C LYS A 165 15.14 -4.03 -20.55
N LYS A 166 14.83 -3.20 -19.56
CA LYS A 166 15.76 -2.22 -18.96
C LYS A 166 16.27 -2.68 -17.58
N LEU A 167 15.91 -3.87 -17.14
CA LEU A 167 16.43 -4.48 -15.92
C LEU A 167 17.54 -5.46 -16.29
N LEU A 168 18.79 -5.07 -16.06
CA LEU A 168 19.95 -5.91 -16.31
C LEU A 168 20.30 -6.67 -15.04
N VAL A 169 20.24 -8.00 -15.10
CA VAL A 169 20.46 -8.86 -13.94
C VAL A 169 21.74 -9.65 -14.13
N ASN A 170 22.68 -9.48 -13.21
CA ASN A 170 23.96 -10.17 -13.19
C ASN A 170 24.10 -10.97 -11.90
N ARG A 171 24.70 -12.15 -11.98
CA ARG A 171 25.09 -12.93 -10.80
C ARG A 171 26.34 -12.31 -10.16
N SER A 172 26.36 -12.22 -8.85
CA SER A 172 27.49 -11.71 -8.09
C SER A 172 27.63 -12.49 -6.79
N GLY A 173 28.63 -13.35 -6.70
CA GLY A 173 28.84 -14.20 -5.52
C GLY A 173 27.58 -14.99 -5.15
N ASN A 174 27.10 -14.78 -3.92
CA ASN A 174 25.89 -15.43 -3.40
C ASN A 174 24.60 -14.65 -3.70
N GLY A 175 24.60 -13.72 -4.66
CA GLY A 175 23.46 -12.87 -4.93
C GLY A 175 23.28 -12.50 -6.38
N LEU A 176 22.40 -11.53 -6.58
CA LEU A 176 22.16 -10.87 -7.86
C LEU A 176 22.48 -9.40 -7.72
N VAL A 177 23.02 -8.80 -8.77
CA VAL A 177 23.05 -7.34 -8.95
C VAL A 177 22.03 -7.02 -10.03
N ILE A 178 21.03 -6.24 -9.67
CA ILE A 178 19.99 -5.79 -10.59
C ILE A 178 20.25 -4.31 -10.88
N LYS A 179 20.56 -3.98 -12.14
CA LYS A 179 20.68 -2.62 -12.63
C LYS A 179 19.36 -2.21 -13.26
N ASN A 180 18.83 -1.08 -12.83
CA ASN A 180 17.70 -0.41 -13.44
C ASN A 180 18.20 0.62 -14.46
N ASP A 181 18.16 0.27 -15.74
CA ASP A 181 18.58 1.17 -16.84
C ASP A 181 17.39 1.97 -17.40
N SER A 182 16.34 2.15 -16.60
CA SER A 182 15.18 2.99 -16.91
C SER A 182 15.22 4.32 -16.15
N ALA A 183 14.42 5.28 -16.61
CA ALA A 183 14.22 6.54 -15.92
C ALA A 183 13.18 6.45 -14.77
N ASN A 184 12.58 5.29 -14.55
CA ASN A 184 11.57 5.07 -13.53
C ASN A 184 12.16 4.47 -12.26
N TRP A 185 11.56 4.75 -11.11
CA TRP A 185 11.73 3.93 -9.91
C TRP A 185 11.09 2.57 -10.12
N VAL A 186 11.83 1.48 -9.91
CA VAL A 186 11.29 0.13 -10.05
C VAL A 186 11.16 -0.52 -8.69
N THR A 187 9.95 -1.01 -8.39
CA THR A 187 9.66 -1.78 -7.18
C THR A 187 9.56 -3.25 -7.55
N ILE A 188 10.43 -4.09 -7.00
CA ILE A 188 10.46 -5.54 -7.20
C ILE A 188 9.89 -6.19 -5.94
N SER A 189 8.76 -6.88 -6.08
CA SER A 189 8.12 -7.61 -4.96
C SER A 189 8.70 -8.99 -4.78
N ASP A 190 9.04 -9.67 -5.89
CA ASP A 190 9.54 -11.03 -5.86
C ASP A 190 10.71 -11.22 -6.81
N VAL A 191 11.74 -11.89 -6.30
CA VAL A 191 12.80 -12.54 -7.06
C VAL A 191 12.61 -14.03 -6.86
N LYS A 192 12.39 -14.78 -7.94
CA LYS A 192 12.18 -16.22 -7.88
C LYS A 192 13.31 -16.96 -8.62
N ALA A 193 13.85 -17.97 -7.96
CA ALA A 193 14.81 -18.92 -8.49
C ALA A 193 14.10 -20.27 -8.67
N ASN A 194 14.01 -20.80 -9.90
CA ASN A 194 13.27 -22.04 -10.20
C ASN A 194 11.86 -22.06 -9.56
N ASN A 195 11.10 -20.96 -9.69
CA ASN A 195 9.75 -20.72 -9.12
C ASN A 195 9.68 -20.58 -7.58
N VAL A 196 10.78 -20.61 -6.86
CA VAL A 196 10.82 -20.40 -5.41
C VAL A 196 11.23 -18.94 -5.13
N LYS A 197 10.46 -18.23 -4.31
CA LYS A 197 10.81 -16.87 -3.87
C LYS A 197 12.07 -16.90 -3.00
N VAL A 198 13.03 -16.03 -3.33
CA VAL A 198 14.34 -16.00 -2.67
C VAL A 198 14.68 -14.68 -2.00
N ASN A 199 13.92 -13.61 -2.25
CA ASN A 199 14.00 -12.36 -1.51
C ASN A 199 12.98 -12.33 -0.35
N TYR A 200 13.32 -11.69 0.75
CA TYR A 200 12.43 -11.52 1.91
C TYR A 200 11.71 -10.18 1.89
N GLU A 201 12.38 -9.16 1.37
CA GLU A 201 11.91 -7.78 1.39
C GLU A 201 11.62 -7.27 -0.02
N ILE A 202 10.75 -6.28 -0.11
CA ILE A 202 10.51 -5.54 -1.34
C ILE A 202 11.77 -4.72 -1.66
N ILE A 203 12.23 -4.82 -2.90
CA ILE A 203 13.42 -4.13 -3.38
C ILE A 203 12.98 -2.92 -4.17
N MET A 204 13.60 -1.76 -3.90
CA MET A 204 13.38 -0.56 -4.68
C MET A 204 14.69 -0.12 -5.33
N ILE A 205 14.68 0.05 -6.64
CA ILE A 205 15.85 0.48 -7.40
C ILE A 205 15.56 1.84 -8.03
N ALA A 206 16.40 2.81 -7.68
CA ALA A 206 16.30 4.14 -8.25
C ALA A 206 16.59 4.14 -9.77
N PRO A 207 16.13 5.15 -10.50
CA PRO A 207 16.45 5.29 -11.92
C PRO A 207 17.97 5.32 -12.15
N LEU A 208 18.45 4.52 -13.11
CA LEU A 208 19.85 4.40 -13.53
C LEU A 208 20.81 3.84 -12.47
N GLU A 209 20.28 3.31 -11.36
CA GLU A 209 21.05 2.76 -10.25
C GLU A 209 21.04 1.22 -10.24
N SER A 210 21.90 0.65 -9.41
CA SER A 210 22.02 -0.80 -9.22
C SER A 210 21.80 -1.17 -7.75
N GLN A 211 21.16 -2.29 -7.52
CA GLN A 211 20.93 -2.84 -6.18
C GLN A 211 21.43 -4.27 -6.09
N SER A 212 22.23 -4.56 -5.06
CA SER A 212 22.62 -5.94 -4.72
C SER A 212 21.52 -6.60 -3.92
N VAL A 213 21.17 -7.82 -4.30
CA VAL A 213 20.13 -8.64 -3.68
C VAL A 213 20.75 -9.95 -3.23
N ASN A 214 20.78 -10.16 -1.92
CA ASN A 214 21.19 -11.46 -1.38
C ASN A 214 20.10 -12.49 -1.63
N VAL A 215 20.46 -13.60 -2.31
CA VAL A 215 19.54 -14.68 -2.61
C VAL A 215 20.04 -16.00 -2.05
N LYS A 216 19.15 -16.78 -1.45
CA LYS A 216 19.52 -18.07 -0.81
C LYS A 216 19.85 -19.20 -1.78
N SER A 217 19.79 -19.01 -3.11
CA SER A 217 19.96 -20.05 -4.08
C SER A 217 20.97 -19.66 -5.16
N ASN A 218 22.11 -20.40 -5.22
CA ASN A 218 23.16 -20.12 -6.18
C ASN A 218 23.06 -20.95 -7.49
N ASN A 219 22.21 -21.97 -7.54
CA ASN A 219 22.18 -22.93 -8.66
C ASN A 219 20.88 -22.89 -9.48
N ALA A 220 20.17 -21.76 -9.49
CA ALA A 220 18.98 -21.63 -10.30
C ALA A 220 19.32 -21.37 -11.78
N ASN A 221 18.65 -22.13 -12.66
CA ASN A 221 18.77 -21.95 -14.12
C ASN A 221 17.71 -20.99 -14.67
N ASN A 222 16.61 -20.78 -13.92
CA ASN A 222 15.52 -19.91 -14.32
C ASN A 222 15.26 -18.88 -13.23
N TRP A 223 15.34 -17.61 -13.62
CA TRP A 223 15.07 -16.48 -12.76
C TRP A 223 13.85 -15.72 -13.27
N TYR A 224 13.00 -15.28 -12.34
CA TYR A 224 11.85 -14.43 -12.60
C TYR A 224 11.87 -13.25 -11.67
N LEU A 225 11.56 -12.09 -12.20
CA LEU A 225 11.25 -10.90 -11.40
C LEU A 225 9.76 -10.63 -11.45
N THR A 226 9.21 -10.17 -10.32
CA THR A 226 7.89 -9.56 -10.26
C THR A 226 8.05 -8.11 -9.87
N ILE A 227 7.67 -7.20 -10.75
CA ILE A 227 7.67 -5.75 -10.49
C ILE A 227 6.23 -5.27 -10.27
N ILE A 228 6.08 -4.10 -9.64
CA ILE A 228 4.79 -3.49 -9.42
C ILE A 228 4.65 -2.32 -10.40
N ASP A 229 3.60 -2.34 -11.23
CA ASP A 229 3.33 -1.31 -12.24
C ASP A 229 2.75 -0.02 -11.63
N ASP A 230 2.43 0.97 -12.46
CA ASP A 230 1.88 2.26 -12.04
C ASP A 230 0.52 2.15 -11.35
N HIS A 231 -0.26 1.11 -11.66
CA HIS A 231 -1.58 0.85 -11.08
C HIS A 231 -1.52 -0.01 -9.82
N GLY A 232 -0.32 -0.50 -9.44
CA GLY A 232 -0.14 -1.39 -8.31
C GLY A 232 -0.30 -2.87 -8.65
N ASN A 233 -0.40 -3.24 -9.93
CA ASN A 233 -0.47 -4.64 -10.34
C ASN A 233 0.91 -5.30 -10.31
N TYR A 234 0.91 -6.58 -9.97
CA TYR A 234 2.09 -7.43 -9.98
C TYR A 234 2.26 -8.02 -11.37
N ILE A 235 3.33 -7.64 -12.07
CA ILE A 235 3.68 -8.18 -13.37
C ILE A 235 5.00 -8.93 -13.28
N SER A 236 5.06 -10.15 -13.86
CA SER A 236 6.22 -11.02 -13.77
C SER A 236 6.77 -11.32 -15.16
N ASP A 237 8.10 -11.42 -15.27
CA ASP A 237 8.77 -11.90 -16.47
C ASP A 237 10.03 -12.69 -16.11
N LYS A 238 10.45 -13.54 -17.05
CA LYS A 238 11.72 -14.28 -16.98
C LYS A 238 12.86 -13.33 -17.33
N ILE A 239 14.00 -13.48 -16.64
CA ILE A 239 15.22 -12.70 -16.83
C ILE A 239 16.41 -13.61 -17.13
#